data_4f7d5c9513f4198f0b056fe67765342c
#
_entry.id   4f7d5c9513f4198f0b056fe67765342c
#
_cell.length_a   1.000
_cell.length_b   1.000
_cell.length_c   1.000
_cell.angle_alpha   90.00
_cell.angle_beta   90.00
_cell.angle_gamma   90.00
#
_symmetry.space_group_name_H-M   'P 1'
#
loop_
_entity.id
_entity.type
_entity.pdbx_description
1 polymer ?
#
loop_
_entity_poly.entity_id
_entity_poly.type
_entity_poly.pdbx_seq_one_letter_code
_entity_poly.pdbx_strand_id
1 'polypeptide(L)'
;GFVPEGRRLFPKLTVTENLLLGAFRPTARSAIARNMDFCFETFPRLKERAKQLAGSMSGGEQQMLALGRALMSAPRILLIDEPSVGLAPLLVARTIDKIKELKEGYNLSVLMAEQNFTQAIRIADRGYVIVHGKIAFEGESAEALNNNELIREFYLGA
;
A
#
# COMPACT_ATOMS: atom_id res chain seq x y z
N GLY A 1 -3.28 3.81 -9.34
CA GLY A 1 -3.11 4.55 -8.07
C GLY A 1 -1.66 4.47 -7.63
N PHE A 2 -1.22 5.44 -6.83
CA PHE A 2 0.15 5.45 -6.31
C PHE A 2 0.16 5.80 -4.83
N VAL A 3 0.86 4.99 -4.04
CA VAL A 3 1.13 5.18 -2.62
C VAL A 3 2.64 5.37 -2.46
N PRO A 4 3.13 6.61 -2.31
CA PRO A 4 4.56 6.89 -2.20
C PRO A 4 5.11 6.51 -0.81
N GLU A 5 6.40 6.28 -0.74
CA GLU A 5 7.14 6.20 0.50
C GLU A 5 6.85 7.41 1.41
N GLY A 6 6.77 7.18 2.72
CA GLY A 6 6.48 8.23 3.70
C GLY A 6 5.06 8.79 3.61
N ARG A 7 4.12 8.08 2.94
CA ARG A 7 2.68 8.38 2.84
C ARG A 7 2.32 9.67 2.12
N ARG A 8 3.16 10.70 2.19
CA ARG A 8 3.01 12.01 1.53
C ARG A 8 1.58 12.58 1.68
N LEU A 9 1.04 12.52 2.88
CA LEU A 9 -0.25 13.12 3.22
C LEU A 9 -0.14 14.64 3.37
N PHE A 10 -1.27 15.32 3.29
CA PHE A 10 -1.39 16.73 3.63
C PHE A 10 -1.80 16.86 5.11
N PRO A 11 -0.87 17.12 6.04
CA PRO A 11 -1.10 16.98 7.47
C PRO A 11 -2.12 18.00 8.03
N LYS A 12 -2.26 19.14 7.38
CA LYS A 12 -3.20 20.22 7.76
C LYS A 12 -4.59 20.05 7.14
N LEU A 13 -4.77 19.03 6.29
CA LEU A 13 -6.08 18.67 5.74
C LEU A 13 -6.67 17.51 6.54
N THR A 14 -7.99 17.45 6.56
CA THR A 14 -8.74 16.35 7.16
C THR A 14 -8.57 15.04 6.40
N VAL A 15 -9.01 13.94 6.99
CA VAL A 15 -9.09 12.63 6.32
C VAL A 15 -9.89 12.74 5.02
N THR A 16 -11.11 13.32 5.09
CA THR A 16 -11.97 13.49 3.90
C THR A 16 -11.29 14.32 2.81
N GLU A 17 -10.66 15.43 3.16
CA GLU A 17 -9.97 16.28 2.19
C GLU A 17 -8.78 15.57 1.54
N ASN A 18 -7.99 14.80 2.32
CA ASN A 18 -6.91 13.97 1.77
C ASN A 18 -7.46 12.92 0.79
N LEU A 19 -8.57 12.26 1.11
CA LEU A 19 -9.21 11.30 0.20
C LEU A 19 -9.68 11.99 -1.08
N LEU A 20 -10.35 13.14 -1.01
CA LEU A 20 -10.83 13.90 -2.16
C LEU A 20 -9.71 14.27 -3.14
N LEU A 21 -8.52 14.58 -2.64
CA LEU A 21 -7.35 14.82 -3.50
C LEU A 21 -6.98 13.61 -4.38
N GLY A 22 -7.28 12.39 -3.95
CA GLY A 22 -7.09 11.18 -4.77
C GLY A 22 -8.00 11.10 -6.00
N ALA A 23 -9.13 11.80 -5.98
CA ALA A 23 -10.09 11.84 -7.08
C ALA A 23 -9.86 13.01 -8.07
N PHE A 24 -8.63 13.55 -8.17
CA PHE A 24 -8.34 14.72 -8.99
C PHE A 24 -8.54 14.48 -10.52
N ARG A 25 -8.42 13.23 -10.98
CA ARG A 25 -8.61 12.87 -12.39
C ARG A 25 -10.07 13.06 -12.82
N PRO A 26 -10.34 13.58 -14.02
CA PRO A 26 -11.72 13.78 -14.51
C PRO A 26 -12.59 12.52 -14.41
N THR A 27 -12.03 11.35 -14.76
CA THR A 27 -12.73 10.05 -14.70
C THR A 27 -13.09 9.61 -13.28
N ALA A 28 -12.36 10.05 -12.27
CA ALA A 28 -12.65 9.74 -10.88
C ALA A 28 -13.65 10.72 -10.26
N ARG A 29 -13.71 11.96 -10.76
CA ARG A 29 -14.60 13.00 -10.21
C ARG A 29 -16.08 12.66 -10.31
N SER A 30 -16.50 12.01 -11.38
CA SER A 30 -17.89 11.54 -11.55
C SER A 30 -18.30 10.44 -10.59
N ALA A 31 -17.33 9.80 -9.94
CA ALA A 31 -17.53 8.65 -9.05
C ALA A 31 -17.10 8.93 -7.60
N ILE A 32 -16.86 10.19 -7.22
CA ILE A 32 -16.33 10.57 -5.88
C ILE A 32 -17.15 9.93 -4.75
N ALA A 33 -18.48 10.05 -4.78
CA ALA A 33 -19.34 9.50 -3.72
C ALA A 33 -19.14 7.99 -3.57
N ARG A 34 -19.26 7.26 -4.67
CA ARG A 34 -19.05 5.80 -4.69
C ARG A 34 -17.65 5.40 -4.21
N ASN A 35 -16.62 6.10 -4.67
CA ASN A 35 -15.23 5.80 -4.30
C ASN A 35 -14.96 6.15 -2.84
N MET A 36 -15.60 7.20 -2.31
CA MET A 36 -15.53 7.57 -0.89
C MET A 36 -16.19 6.51 -0.01
N ASP A 37 -17.40 6.06 -0.38
CA ASP A 37 -18.10 4.99 0.32
C ASP A 37 -17.24 3.72 0.35
N PHE A 38 -16.70 3.33 -0.80
CA PHE A 38 -15.76 2.21 -0.90
C PHE A 38 -14.53 2.37 0.02
N CYS A 39 -13.90 3.55 0.06
CA CYS A 39 -12.78 3.80 0.97
C CYS A 39 -13.18 3.67 2.44
N PHE A 40 -14.37 4.14 2.82
CA PHE A 40 -14.86 4.07 4.20
C PHE A 40 -15.31 2.66 4.60
N GLU A 41 -15.81 1.86 3.66
CA GLU A 41 -16.08 0.44 3.88
C GLU A 41 -14.78 -0.35 4.05
N THR A 42 -13.78 -0.07 3.20
CA THR A 42 -12.45 -0.71 3.26
C THR A 42 -11.68 -0.33 4.52
N PHE A 43 -11.80 0.92 4.96
CA PHE A 43 -11.11 1.49 6.11
C PHE A 43 -12.08 2.18 7.08
N PRO A 44 -12.87 1.44 7.89
CA PRO A 44 -13.89 2.03 8.77
C PRO A 44 -13.35 3.11 9.73
N ARG A 45 -12.10 2.95 10.19
CA ARG A 45 -11.45 3.96 11.07
C ARG A 45 -11.29 5.32 10.40
N LEU A 46 -11.14 5.37 9.07
CA LEU A 46 -11.10 6.64 8.35
C LEU A 46 -12.46 7.32 8.34
N LYS A 47 -13.55 6.56 8.28
CA LYS A 47 -14.92 7.08 8.39
C LYS A 47 -15.17 7.71 9.76
N GLU A 48 -14.81 7.01 10.83
CA GLU A 48 -14.92 7.49 12.21
C GLU A 48 -14.17 8.81 12.42
N ARG A 49 -13.06 9.00 11.71
CA ARG A 49 -12.13 10.13 11.83
C ARG A 49 -12.18 11.09 10.64
N ALA A 50 -13.26 11.06 9.86
CA ALA A 50 -13.39 11.80 8.59
C ALA A 50 -13.04 13.29 8.68
N LYS A 51 -13.34 13.93 9.83
CA LYS A 51 -13.07 15.36 10.09
C LYS A 51 -11.75 15.61 10.83
N GLN A 52 -11.00 14.55 11.22
CA GLN A 52 -9.73 14.69 11.93
C GLN A 52 -8.63 15.11 10.95
N LEU A 53 -7.69 15.95 11.41
CA LEU A 53 -6.50 16.32 10.64
C LEU A 53 -5.57 15.12 10.48
N ALA A 54 -5.09 14.88 9.24
CA ALA A 54 -4.22 13.74 8.93
C ALA A 54 -2.92 13.75 9.75
N GLY A 55 -2.40 14.94 10.07
CA GLY A 55 -1.17 15.07 10.87
C GLY A 55 -1.30 14.60 12.32
N SER A 56 -2.53 14.50 12.87
CA SER A 56 -2.79 14.03 14.24
C SER A 56 -3.11 12.55 14.35
N MET A 57 -3.08 11.81 13.21
CA MET A 57 -3.36 10.39 13.17
C MET A 57 -2.11 9.55 13.48
N SER A 58 -2.30 8.34 13.99
CA SER A 58 -1.21 7.38 14.16
C SER A 58 -0.60 6.98 12.81
N GLY A 59 0.66 6.49 12.82
CA GLY A 59 1.34 6.07 11.58
C GLY A 59 0.57 5.01 10.78
N GLY A 60 -0.08 4.06 11.45
CA GLY A 60 -0.90 3.04 10.79
C GLY A 60 -2.16 3.63 10.15
N GLU A 61 -2.84 4.57 10.83
CA GLU A 61 -4.01 5.26 10.27
C GLU A 61 -3.62 6.15 9.09
N GLN A 62 -2.47 6.81 9.16
CA GLN A 62 -1.92 7.58 8.04
C GLN A 62 -1.61 6.66 6.84
N GLN A 63 -1.11 5.44 7.08
CA GLN A 63 -0.86 4.47 6.00
C GLN A 63 -2.17 4.04 5.33
N MET A 64 -3.23 3.76 6.13
CA MET A 64 -4.56 3.45 5.59
C MET A 64 -5.14 4.63 4.80
N LEU A 65 -4.90 5.87 5.26
CA LEU A 65 -5.32 7.07 4.54
C LEU A 65 -4.58 7.24 3.22
N ALA A 66 -3.29 6.92 3.15
CA ALA A 66 -2.51 6.97 1.91
C ALA A 66 -3.02 5.94 0.90
N LEU A 67 -3.32 4.70 1.34
CA LEU A 67 -3.96 3.67 0.53
C LEU A 67 -5.34 4.12 0.05
N GLY A 68 -6.19 4.59 0.96
CA GLY A 68 -7.52 5.11 0.64
C GLY A 68 -7.48 6.23 -0.40
N ARG A 69 -6.55 7.19 -0.26
CA ARG A 69 -6.35 8.26 -1.23
C ARG A 69 -6.00 7.73 -2.63
N ALA A 70 -5.16 6.70 -2.73
CA ALA A 70 -4.85 6.08 -4.00
C ALA A 70 -6.07 5.37 -4.61
N LEU A 71 -6.91 4.73 -3.79
CA LEU A 71 -8.15 4.05 -4.22
C LEU A 71 -9.23 5.02 -4.72
N MET A 72 -9.23 6.27 -4.27
CA MET A 72 -10.17 7.29 -4.76
C MET A 72 -10.11 7.52 -6.28
N SER A 73 -9.00 7.16 -6.91
CA SER A 73 -8.86 7.20 -8.37
C SER A 73 -9.51 6.02 -9.10
N ALA A 74 -10.15 5.07 -8.38
CA ALA A 74 -10.65 3.79 -8.89
C ALA A 74 -9.62 3.08 -9.80
N PRO A 75 -8.41 2.80 -9.30
CA PRO A 75 -7.33 2.28 -10.11
C PRO A 75 -7.56 0.81 -10.49
N ARG A 76 -6.99 0.39 -11.61
CA ARG A 76 -6.81 -1.03 -11.97
C ARG A 76 -5.44 -1.55 -11.53
N ILE A 77 -4.47 -0.64 -11.37
CA ILE A 77 -3.11 -0.93 -10.94
C ILE A 77 -2.78 -0.03 -9.74
N LEU A 78 -2.29 -0.62 -8.67
CA LEU A 78 -1.84 0.07 -7.47
C LEU A 78 -0.32 -0.08 -7.35
N LEU A 79 0.38 1.04 -7.43
CA LEU A 79 1.83 1.13 -7.20
C LEU A 79 2.04 1.52 -5.74
N ILE A 80 2.86 0.78 -5.01
CA ILE A 80 3.11 1.01 -3.58
C ILE A 80 4.61 1.00 -3.34
N ASP A 81 5.09 2.06 -2.71
CA ASP A 81 6.49 2.24 -2.40
C ASP A 81 6.69 2.21 -0.88
N GLU A 82 7.47 1.24 -0.40
CA GLU A 82 7.88 1.04 0.99
C GLU A 82 6.73 1.17 2.02
N PRO A 83 5.66 0.38 1.92
CA PRO A 83 4.49 0.53 2.80
C PRO A 83 4.78 0.24 4.28
N SER A 84 5.88 -0.44 4.59
CA SER A 84 6.28 -0.80 5.96
C SER A 84 7.09 0.27 6.68
N VAL A 85 7.67 1.23 5.96
CA VAL A 85 8.59 2.22 6.52
C VAL A 85 7.94 3.04 7.64
N GLY A 86 8.62 3.08 8.79
CA GLY A 86 8.19 3.85 9.96
C GLY A 86 6.93 3.32 10.64
N LEU A 87 6.62 2.03 10.47
CA LEU A 87 5.53 1.35 11.17
C LEU A 87 6.06 0.33 12.17
N ALA A 88 5.34 0.18 13.29
CA ALA A 88 5.59 -0.92 14.21
C ALA A 88 5.25 -2.29 13.55
N PRO A 89 5.94 -3.39 13.92
CA PRO A 89 5.79 -4.70 13.25
C PRO A 89 4.35 -5.18 13.08
N LEU A 90 3.51 -4.99 14.10
CA LEU A 90 2.09 -5.35 14.03
C LEU A 90 1.32 -4.54 12.98
N LEU A 91 1.67 -3.27 12.82
CA LEU A 91 1.04 -2.40 11.82
C LEU A 91 1.51 -2.71 10.41
N VAL A 92 2.78 -3.13 10.26
CA VAL A 92 3.30 -3.65 8.99
C VAL A 92 2.47 -4.85 8.53
N ALA A 93 2.33 -5.87 9.40
CA ALA A 93 1.55 -7.06 9.07
C ALA A 93 0.12 -6.71 8.63
N ARG A 94 -0.56 -5.85 9.40
CA ARG A 94 -1.93 -5.38 9.06
C ARG A 94 -2.00 -4.63 7.74
N THR A 95 -0.97 -3.83 7.42
CA THR A 95 -0.91 -3.10 6.15
C THR A 95 -0.77 -4.07 4.97
N ILE A 96 0.13 -5.04 5.09
CA ILE A 96 0.34 -6.08 4.07
C ILE A 96 -0.93 -6.93 3.89
N ASP A 97 -1.57 -7.34 4.99
CA ASP A 97 -2.84 -8.08 4.93
C ASP A 97 -3.95 -7.28 4.23
N LYS A 98 -4.01 -5.97 4.48
CA LYS A 98 -4.98 -5.10 3.80
C LYS A 98 -4.66 -4.93 2.30
N ILE A 99 -3.40 -4.86 1.92
CA ILE A 99 -2.99 -4.83 0.49
C ILE A 99 -3.38 -6.15 -0.19
N LYS A 100 -3.19 -7.29 0.48
CA LYS A 100 -3.62 -8.61 0.00
C LYS A 100 -5.13 -8.66 -0.22
N GLU A 101 -5.91 -8.22 0.77
CA GLU A 101 -7.38 -8.14 0.68
C GLU A 101 -7.84 -7.29 -0.52
N LEU A 102 -7.19 -6.13 -0.74
CA LEU A 102 -7.47 -5.27 -1.88
C LEU A 102 -7.14 -5.95 -3.23
N LYS A 103 -5.99 -6.63 -3.31
CA LYS A 103 -5.57 -7.37 -4.49
C LYS A 103 -6.59 -8.45 -4.85
N GLU A 104 -6.95 -9.30 -3.89
CA GLU A 104 -7.81 -10.46 -4.10
C GLU A 104 -9.29 -10.09 -4.24
N GLY A 105 -9.78 -9.18 -3.38
CA GLY A 105 -11.21 -8.83 -3.31
C GLY A 105 -11.67 -7.90 -4.43
N TYR A 106 -10.76 -7.09 -5.02
CA TYR A 106 -11.15 -6.05 -5.99
C TYR A 106 -10.44 -6.18 -7.33
N ASN A 107 -9.81 -7.33 -7.60
CA ASN A 107 -9.11 -7.62 -8.85
C ASN A 107 -8.10 -6.52 -9.24
N LEU A 108 -7.34 -6.04 -8.25
CA LEU A 108 -6.31 -5.04 -8.42
C LEU A 108 -4.97 -5.71 -8.74
N SER A 109 -4.29 -5.24 -9.79
CA SER A 109 -2.88 -5.53 -9.96
C SER A 109 -2.06 -4.65 -9.02
N VAL A 110 -1.20 -5.25 -8.20
CA VAL A 110 -0.33 -4.53 -7.26
C VAL A 110 1.12 -4.69 -7.68
N LEU A 111 1.82 -3.57 -7.86
CA LEU A 111 3.27 -3.52 -7.94
C LEU A 111 3.80 -2.81 -6.70
N MET A 112 4.56 -3.54 -5.88
CA MET A 112 5.05 -3.06 -4.60
C MET A 112 6.57 -3.15 -4.54
N ALA A 113 7.23 -2.06 -4.16
CA ALA A 113 8.62 -2.08 -3.71
C ALA A 113 8.63 -2.20 -2.19
N GLU A 114 9.38 -3.17 -1.64
CA GLU A 114 9.43 -3.41 -0.20
C GLU A 114 10.79 -4.03 0.18
N GLN A 115 11.44 -3.48 1.20
CA GLN A 115 12.71 -4.01 1.71
C GLN A 115 12.48 -5.19 2.66
N ASN A 116 11.35 -5.23 3.35
CA ASN A 116 11.01 -6.32 4.24
C ASN A 116 10.55 -7.54 3.45
N PHE A 117 11.52 -8.35 3.00
CA PHE A 117 11.28 -9.53 2.19
C PHE A 117 10.24 -10.46 2.82
N THR A 118 10.36 -10.73 4.13
CA THR A 118 9.44 -11.63 4.85
C THR A 118 7.98 -11.18 4.75
N GLN A 119 7.73 -9.88 4.70
CA GLN A 119 6.38 -9.35 4.56
C GLN A 119 5.94 -9.30 3.09
N ALA A 120 6.84 -8.90 2.18
CA ALA A 120 6.53 -8.84 0.75
C ALA A 120 6.15 -10.20 0.18
N ILE A 121 6.87 -11.25 0.54
CA ILE A 121 6.67 -12.62 0.02
C ILE A 121 5.30 -13.21 0.39
N ARG A 122 4.66 -12.74 1.46
CA ARG A 122 3.34 -13.22 1.91
C ARG A 122 2.21 -12.93 0.91
N ILE A 123 2.40 -11.95 0.04
CA ILE A 123 1.38 -11.50 -0.91
C ILE A 123 1.85 -11.48 -2.36
N ALA A 124 3.13 -11.78 -2.59
CA ALA A 124 3.72 -11.78 -3.92
C ALA A 124 3.30 -13.02 -4.71
N ASP A 125 2.90 -12.82 -5.96
CA ASP A 125 2.77 -13.91 -6.94
C ASP A 125 4.10 -14.17 -7.64
N ARG A 126 4.87 -13.09 -7.91
CA ARG A 126 6.22 -13.08 -8.48
C ARG A 126 6.98 -11.88 -7.97
N GLY A 127 8.29 -11.86 -8.15
CA GLY A 127 9.07 -10.70 -7.72
C GLY A 127 10.44 -10.59 -8.40
N TYR A 128 10.99 -9.41 -8.24
CA TYR A 128 12.32 -9.05 -8.71
C TYR A 128 13.16 -8.60 -7.52
N VAL A 129 14.37 -9.12 -7.40
CA VAL A 129 15.34 -8.66 -6.41
C VAL A 129 16.28 -7.67 -7.09
N ILE A 130 16.31 -6.44 -6.57
CA ILE A 130 17.12 -5.36 -7.11
C ILE A 130 18.31 -5.16 -6.17
N VAL A 131 19.53 -5.24 -6.73
CA VAL A 131 20.79 -4.98 -6.02
C VAL A 131 21.60 -3.96 -6.84
N HIS A 132 22.03 -2.88 -6.19
CA HIS A 132 22.77 -1.79 -6.82
C HIS A 132 22.13 -1.28 -8.14
N GLY A 133 20.78 -1.14 -8.15
CA GLY A 133 20.04 -0.62 -9.29
C GLY A 133 19.88 -1.58 -10.47
N LYS A 134 20.23 -2.87 -10.29
CA LYS A 134 20.08 -3.92 -11.31
C LYS A 134 19.23 -5.06 -10.78
N ILE A 135 18.45 -5.69 -11.65
CA ILE A 135 17.74 -6.93 -11.31
C ILE A 135 18.79 -8.04 -11.18
N ALA A 136 18.98 -8.51 -9.96
CA ALA A 136 19.88 -9.60 -9.64
C ALA A 136 19.21 -10.98 -9.76
N PHE A 137 17.90 -11.03 -9.52
CA PHE A 137 17.11 -12.26 -9.60
C PHE A 137 15.65 -11.94 -9.92
N GLU A 138 15.03 -12.84 -10.70
CA GLU A 138 13.59 -12.86 -10.98
C GLU A 138 13.01 -14.19 -10.51
N GLY A 139 12.00 -14.16 -9.65
CA GLY A 139 11.25 -15.32 -9.19
C GLY A 139 9.83 -15.29 -9.69
N GLU A 140 9.44 -16.29 -10.48
CA GLU A 140 8.08 -16.41 -11.05
C GLU A 140 7.04 -16.90 -10.04
N SER A 141 7.46 -17.21 -8.82
CA SER A 141 6.57 -17.60 -7.71
C SER A 141 7.16 -17.20 -6.37
N ALA A 142 6.31 -17.12 -5.34
CA ALA A 142 6.73 -16.93 -3.95
C ALA A 142 7.70 -18.04 -3.49
N GLU A 143 7.48 -19.27 -3.94
CA GLU A 143 8.35 -20.41 -3.65
C GLU A 143 9.75 -20.24 -4.27
N ALA A 144 9.83 -19.84 -5.54
CA ALA A 144 11.10 -19.59 -6.22
C ALA A 144 11.91 -18.47 -5.52
N LEU A 145 11.23 -17.41 -5.09
CA LEU A 145 11.85 -16.33 -4.31
C LEU A 145 12.37 -16.82 -2.96
N ASN A 146 11.58 -17.63 -2.24
CA ASN A 146 11.92 -18.09 -0.90
C ASN A 146 13.07 -19.12 -0.87
N ASN A 147 13.21 -19.89 -1.94
CA ASN A 147 14.24 -20.92 -2.08
C ASN A 147 15.55 -20.42 -2.70
N ASN A 148 15.62 -19.15 -3.08
CA ASN A 148 16.83 -18.57 -3.69
C ASN A 148 17.91 -18.34 -2.62
N GLU A 149 19.11 -18.89 -2.84
CA GLU A 149 20.25 -18.78 -1.89
C GLU A 149 20.70 -17.34 -1.67
N LEU A 150 20.74 -16.51 -2.71
CA LEU A 150 21.11 -15.08 -2.59
C LEU A 150 20.11 -14.33 -1.69
N ILE A 151 18.82 -14.61 -1.82
CA ILE A 151 17.79 -14.00 -0.97
C ILE A 151 17.95 -14.45 0.47
N ARG A 152 18.23 -15.74 0.69
CA ARG A 152 18.45 -16.28 2.02
C ARG A 152 19.67 -15.66 2.71
N GLU A 153 20.77 -15.54 1.99
CA GLU A 153 22.00 -14.90 2.47
C GLU A 153 21.78 -13.41 2.81
N PHE A 154 21.18 -12.63 1.89
CA PHE A 154 21.05 -11.18 2.05
C PHE A 154 19.95 -10.75 3.01
N TYR A 155 18.84 -11.50 3.11
CA TYR A 155 17.65 -11.08 3.84
C TYR A 155 17.30 -11.95 5.04
N LEU A 156 17.71 -13.22 5.07
CA LEU A 156 17.37 -14.15 6.13
C LEU A 156 18.58 -14.50 7.02
N GLY A 157 19.78 -14.10 6.63
CA GLY A 157 21.01 -14.31 7.41
C GLY A 157 21.37 -15.80 7.60
N ALA A 158 20.98 -16.63 6.63
CA ALA A 158 21.19 -18.08 6.66
C ALA A 158 22.36 -18.51 5.78
#